data_0fc2352804476203a3d35e5935e43e45
#
_entry.id   0fc2352804476203a3d35e5935e43e45
#
_cell.length_a   1.000
_cell.length_b   1.000
_cell.length_c   1.000
_cell.angle_alpha   90.00
_cell.angle_beta   90.00
_cell.angle_gamma   90.00
#
_symmetry.space_group_name_H-M   'P 1'
#
loop_
_entity.id
_entity.type
_entity.pdbx_description
1 polymer ?
#
loop_
_entity_poly.entity_id
_entity_poly.type
_entity_poly.pdbx_seq_one_letter_code
_entity_poly.pdbx_strand_id
1 'polypeptide(L)'
;TLLVDGNTAAGLGALYAGVSFVAWYPITPSSSLVEAMNTYAAQLRRDPETGKATYAIVQAEDELAASGMIMGAGWAGARAMTATSGPGFSLKQENLGFAIMAEVPCVVVNVQRFGPSTGIPTAPAQGDVMQARWGTHGDHSIIALCPDSVQECYILTVKAFNLSEKFRTPVIILTDEVIGHLRERVCLPQPGELPVINRKKPPAGIKDYKPYQPGEDGVP
;
A
#
# COMPACT_ATOMS: atom_id res chain seq x y z
N THR A 1 -0.12 16.91 -16.25
CA THR A 1 -1.28 16.07 -16.57
C THR A 1 -0.81 14.85 -17.34
N LEU A 2 -1.27 13.66 -16.96
CA LEU A 2 -0.97 12.37 -17.59
C LEU A 2 -2.28 11.68 -17.99
N LEU A 3 -2.25 10.88 -19.05
CA LEU A 3 -3.31 9.95 -19.40
C LEU A 3 -2.82 8.54 -19.00
N VAL A 4 -3.35 8.01 -17.91
CA VAL A 4 -2.93 6.74 -17.31
C VAL A 4 -4.13 5.95 -16.81
N ASP A 5 -3.94 4.67 -16.53
CA ASP A 5 -4.93 3.84 -15.84
C ASP A 5 -4.83 3.95 -14.30
N GLY A 6 -5.84 3.41 -13.60
CA GLY A 6 -5.93 3.50 -12.15
C GLY A 6 -4.79 2.78 -11.43
N ASN A 7 -4.36 1.63 -11.92
CA ASN A 7 -3.22 0.90 -11.37
C ASN A 7 -1.92 1.70 -11.50
N THR A 8 -1.68 2.29 -12.66
CA THR A 8 -0.55 3.19 -12.88
C THR A 8 -0.62 4.42 -11.98
N ALA A 9 -1.80 5.03 -11.85
CA ALA A 9 -2.01 6.19 -10.98
C ALA A 9 -1.73 5.85 -9.50
N ALA A 10 -2.21 4.71 -9.01
CA ALA A 10 -1.92 4.23 -7.66
C ALA A 10 -0.41 3.98 -7.45
N GLY A 11 0.25 3.35 -8.42
CA GLY A 11 1.70 3.15 -8.39
C GLY A 11 2.49 4.46 -8.32
N LEU A 12 2.10 5.46 -9.13
CA LEU A 12 2.70 6.80 -9.09
C LEU A 12 2.44 7.51 -7.76
N GLY A 13 1.23 7.38 -7.19
CA GLY A 13 0.89 7.89 -5.87
C GLY A 13 1.77 7.27 -4.77
N ALA A 14 2.03 5.97 -4.84
CA ALA A 14 2.92 5.28 -3.91
C ALA A 14 4.38 5.78 -4.03
N LEU A 15 4.87 5.98 -5.24
CA LEU A 15 6.21 6.53 -5.47
C LEU A 15 6.33 7.96 -4.93
N TYR A 16 5.32 8.80 -5.15
CA TYR A 16 5.25 10.15 -4.60
C TYR A 16 5.23 10.13 -3.06
N ALA A 17 4.43 9.24 -2.47
CA ALA A 17 4.37 9.05 -1.02
C ALA A 17 5.69 8.54 -0.41
N GLY A 18 6.67 8.21 -1.21
CA GLY A 18 7.99 7.80 -0.74
C GLY A 18 8.10 6.31 -0.42
N VAL A 19 7.28 5.45 -1.03
CA VAL A 19 7.42 3.99 -0.86
C VAL A 19 8.86 3.58 -1.14
N SER A 20 9.44 2.78 -0.26
CA SER A 20 10.81 2.30 -0.38
C SER A 20 10.91 0.77 -0.49
N PHE A 21 9.86 0.06 -0.14
CA PHE A 21 9.82 -1.40 -0.24
C PHE A 21 8.46 -1.89 -0.75
N VAL A 22 8.47 -2.69 -1.78
CA VAL A 22 7.29 -3.37 -2.34
C VAL A 22 7.57 -4.85 -2.43
N ALA A 23 6.70 -5.67 -1.86
CA ALA A 23 6.72 -7.11 -2.09
C ALA A 23 5.35 -7.55 -2.62
N TRP A 24 5.32 -8.36 -3.65
CA TRP A 24 4.11 -8.74 -4.34
C TRP A 24 4.20 -10.13 -4.95
N TYR A 25 3.07 -10.68 -5.31
CA TYR A 25 2.95 -11.87 -6.14
C TYR A 25 1.99 -11.58 -7.29
N PRO A 26 2.31 -11.95 -8.53
CA PRO A 26 1.50 -11.62 -9.70
C PRO A 26 0.09 -12.21 -9.59
N ILE A 27 -0.90 -11.33 -9.70
CA ILE A 27 -2.31 -11.71 -9.73
C ILE A 27 -3.12 -10.66 -10.50
N THR A 28 -3.93 -11.09 -11.47
CA THR A 28 -4.84 -10.23 -12.22
C THR A 28 -5.98 -9.76 -11.31
N PRO A 29 -6.39 -8.48 -11.33
CA PRO A 29 -5.93 -7.40 -12.22
C PRO A 29 -4.87 -6.48 -11.59
N SER A 30 -4.23 -6.83 -10.48
CA SER A 30 -3.33 -5.95 -9.74
C SER A 30 -1.88 -5.89 -10.28
N SER A 31 -1.46 -6.84 -11.11
CA SER A 31 -0.06 -6.96 -11.57
C SER A 31 0.46 -5.69 -12.24
N SER A 32 -0.36 -5.06 -13.09
CA SER A 32 0.03 -3.83 -13.82
C SER A 32 0.36 -2.66 -12.90
N LEU A 33 -0.15 -2.63 -11.66
CA LEU A 33 0.23 -1.62 -10.68
C LEU A 33 1.73 -1.72 -10.35
N VAL A 34 2.20 -2.91 -10.01
CA VAL A 34 3.61 -3.09 -9.63
C VAL A 34 4.54 -3.04 -10.85
N GLU A 35 4.07 -3.48 -12.01
CA GLU A 35 4.79 -3.34 -13.28
C GLU A 35 5.02 -1.85 -13.63
N ALA A 36 3.99 -1.01 -13.45
CA ALA A 36 4.12 0.44 -13.58
C ALA A 36 5.11 1.01 -12.55
N MET A 37 5.04 0.55 -11.29
CA MET A 37 6.00 0.97 -10.26
C MET A 37 7.44 0.61 -10.64
N ASN A 38 7.70 -0.59 -11.16
CA ASN A 38 9.03 -0.97 -11.64
C ASN A 38 9.54 -0.01 -12.70
N THR A 39 8.69 0.34 -13.66
CA THR A 39 9.04 1.24 -14.76
C THR A 39 9.38 2.65 -14.25
N TYR A 40 8.50 3.23 -13.44
CA TYR A 40 8.68 4.61 -12.99
C TYR A 40 9.70 4.75 -11.84
N ALA A 41 9.81 3.77 -10.94
CA ALA A 41 10.80 3.82 -9.88
C ALA A 41 12.24 3.80 -10.43
N ALA A 42 12.49 3.05 -11.51
CA ALA A 42 13.79 3.02 -12.17
C ALA A 42 14.23 4.40 -12.70
N GLN A 43 13.27 5.26 -13.02
CA GLN A 43 13.51 6.62 -13.52
C GLN A 43 13.52 7.67 -12.40
N LEU A 44 12.62 7.55 -11.40
CA LEU A 44 12.32 8.61 -10.44
C LEU A 44 12.97 8.39 -9.07
N ARG A 45 13.43 7.17 -8.75
CA ARG A 45 13.88 6.82 -7.39
C ARG A 45 15.33 6.34 -7.39
N ARG A 46 16.19 7.20 -7.94
CA ARG A 46 17.65 7.04 -7.86
C ARG A 46 18.27 8.16 -7.04
N ASP A 47 19.23 7.79 -6.23
CA ASP A 47 20.06 8.75 -5.51
C ASP A 47 20.87 9.57 -6.52
N PRO A 48 20.79 10.90 -6.50
CA PRO A 48 21.42 11.74 -7.53
C PRO A 48 22.95 11.72 -7.47
N GLU A 49 23.54 11.42 -6.32
CA GLU A 49 25.01 11.40 -6.14
C GLU A 49 25.60 10.04 -6.50
N THR A 50 24.96 8.96 -6.08
CA THR A 50 25.48 7.60 -6.21
C THR A 50 24.88 6.82 -7.37
N GLY A 51 23.77 7.28 -7.94
CA GLY A 51 23.00 6.57 -8.98
C GLY A 51 22.28 5.31 -8.46
N LYS A 52 22.41 4.98 -7.17
CA LYS A 52 21.82 3.78 -6.60
C LYS A 52 20.29 3.92 -6.45
N ALA A 53 19.58 2.80 -6.57
CA ALA A 53 18.14 2.76 -6.29
C ALA A 53 17.87 3.05 -4.80
N THR A 54 16.87 3.89 -4.54
CA THR A 54 16.38 4.19 -3.18
C THR A 54 15.12 3.39 -2.85
N TYR A 55 14.89 2.29 -3.55
CA TYR A 55 13.74 1.42 -3.42
C TYR A 55 14.14 -0.03 -3.68
N ALA A 56 13.29 -0.96 -3.23
CA ALA A 56 13.33 -2.36 -3.62
C ALA A 56 11.91 -2.83 -3.97
N ILE A 57 11.76 -3.49 -5.12
CA ILE A 57 10.53 -4.14 -5.56
C ILE A 57 10.84 -5.60 -5.76
N VAL A 58 10.20 -6.49 -4.98
CA VAL A 58 10.52 -7.91 -4.91
C VAL A 58 9.28 -8.72 -5.26
N GLN A 59 9.40 -9.62 -6.22
CA GLN A 59 8.41 -10.68 -6.42
C GLN A 59 8.68 -11.79 -5.41
N ALA A 60 7.69 -12.04 -4.56
CA ALA A 60 7.75 -13.08 -3.55
C ALA A 60 7.33 -14.45 -4.11
N GLU A 61 7.50 -15.50 -3.33
CA GLU A 61 7.08 -16.86 -3.68
C GLU A 61 5.55 -17.00 -3.75
N ASP A 62 4.84 -16.29 -2.86
CA ASP A 62 3.39 -16.25 -2.77
C ASP A 62 2.91 -14.97 -2.06
N GLU A 63 1.60 -14.84 -1.89
CA GLU A 63 0.99 -13.71 -1.20
C GLU A 63 1.26 -13.68 0.30
N LEU A 64 1.45 -14.85 0.95
CA LEU A 64 1.82 -14.93 2.36
C LEU A 64 3.22 -14.35 2.56
N ALA A 65 4.19 -14.82 1.76
CA ALA A 65 5.56 -14.32 1.79
C ALA A 65 5.60 -12.82 1.50
N ALA A 66 4.87 -12.35 0.46
CA ALA A 66 4.80 -10.92 0.12
C ALA A 66 4.31 -10.07 1.30
N SER A 67 3.26 -10.51 2.00
CA SER A 67 2.74 -9.78 3.17
C SER A 67 3.73 -9.80 4.34
N GLY A 68 4.36 -10.92 4.63
CA GLY A 68 5.40 -11.02 5.66
C GLY A 68 6.59 -10.08 5.38
N MET A 69 7.03 -10.00 4.12
CA MET A 69 8.12 -9.11 3.70
C MET A 69 7.78 -7.63 3.93
N ILE A 70 6.57 -7.16 3.56
CA ILE A 70 6.19 -5.75 3.78
C ILE A 70 6.07 -5.42 5.26
N MET A 71 5.67 -6.38 6.09
CA MET A 71 5.61 -6.18 7.53
C MET A 71 7.00 -6.07 8.15
N GLY A 72 7.91 -6.96 7.78
CA GLY A 72 9.30 -6.85 8.21
C GLY A 72 9.95 -5.54 7.79
N ALA A 73 9.71 -5.10 6.55
CA ALA A 73 10.18 -3.82 6.05
C ALA A 73 9.55 -2.62 6.80
N GLY A 74 8.23 -2.68 7.04
CA GLY A 74 7.51 -1.66 7.82
C GLY A 74 8.01 -1.58 9.26
N TRP A 75 8.26 -2.72 9.89
CA TRP A 75 8.86 -2.80 11.22
C TRP A 75 10.25 -2.15 11.25
N ALA A 76 11.07 -2.41 10.24
CA ALA A 76 12.40 -1.81 10.09
C ALA A 76 12.39 -0.32 9.71
N GLY A 77 11.23 0.30 9.55
CA GLY A 77 11.09 1.73 9.27
C GLY A 77 10.90 2.09 7.80
N ALA A 78 10.80 1.12 6.89
CA ALA A 78 10.50 1.37 5.48
C ALA A 78 9.03 1.76 5.28
N ARG A 79 8.75 2.56 4.26
CA ARG A 79 7.40 2.68 3.71
C ARG A 79 7.16 1.50 2.79
N ALA A 80 6.32 0.58 3.24
CA ALA A 80 6.14 -0.71 2.59
C ALA A 80 4.72 -0.89 2.06
N MET A 81 4.59 -1.57 0.90
CA MET A 81 3.29 -1.92 0.34
C MET A 81 3.31 -3.26 -0.39
N THR A 82 2.11 -3.79 -0.58
CA THR A 82 1.82 -4.89 -1.50
C THR A 82 0.58 -4.58 -2.33
N ALA A 83 0.51 -5.16 -3.52
CA ALA A 83 -0.69 -5.17 -4.34
C ALA A 83 -1.15 -6.61 -4.56
N THR A 84 -2.47 -6.81 -4.57
CA THR A 84 -3.09 -8.13 -4.70
C THR A 84 -4.52 -8.02 -5.25
N SER A 85 -5.20 -9.14 -5.33
CA SER A 85 -6.62 -9.26 -5.67
C SER A 85 -7.25 -10.38 -4.83
N GLY A 86 -8.54 -10.45 -4.74
CA GLY A 86 -9.39 -11.39 -4.00
C GLY A 86 -8.72 -12.58 -3.32
N PRO A 87 -8.30 -13.64 -4.05
CA PRO A 87 -7.68 -14.82 -3.42
C PRO A 87 -6.40 -14.50 -2.66
N GLY A 88 -5.54 -13.63 -3.21
CA GLY A 88 -4.33 -13.22 -2.53
C GLY A 88 -4.61 -12.33 -1.33
N PHE A 89 -5.69 -11.54 -1.35
CA PHE A 89 -6.13 -10.78 -0.19
C PHE A 89 -6.59 -11.69 0.94
N SER A 90 -7.26 -12.80 0.63
CA SER A 90 -7.61 -13.85 1.60
C SER A 90 -6.36 -14.43 2.29
N LEU A 91 -5.32 -14.75 1.52
CA LEU A 91 -4.07 -15.29 2.05
C LEU A 91 -3.29 -14.30 2.94
N LYS A 92 -3.51 -13.00 2.78
CA LYS A 92 -2.83 -11.96 3.57
C LYS A 92 -3.50 -11.65 4.92
N GLN A 93 -4.67 -12.21 5.22
CA GLN A 93 -5.45 -11.82 6.39
C GLN A 93 -4.74 -12.05 7.73
N GLU A 94 -4.05 -13.19 7.90
CA GLU A 94 -3.29 -13.47 9.13
C GLU A 94 -2.19 -12.42 9.35
N ASN A 95 -1.41 -12.16 8.32
CA ASN A 95 -0.36 -11.16 8.39
C ASN A 95 -0.91 -9.74 8.61
N LEU A 96 -2.08 -9.44 8.03
CA LEU A 96 -2.75 -8.16 8.27
C LEU A 96 -3.15 -8.00 9.75
N GLY A 97 -3.68 -9.07 10.36
CA GLY A 97 -3.96 -9.13 11.79
C GLY A 97 -2.70 -8.92 12.64
N PHE A 98 -1.59 -9.55 12.26
CA PHE A 98 -0.30 -9.33 12.90
C PHE A 98 0.14 -7.85 12.81
N ALA A 99 0.02 -7.23 11.62
CA ALA A 99 0.41 -5.84 11.44
C ALA A 99 -0.43 -4.87 12.30
N ILE A 100 -1.72 -5.16 12.48
CA ILE A 100 -2.59 -4.40 13.39
C ILE A 100 -2.12 -4.57 14.85
N MET A 101 -1.91 -5.80 15.28
CA MET A 101 -1.50 -6.12 16.65
C MET A 101 -0.12 -5.55 17.00
N ALA A 102 0.81 -5.57 16.05
CA ALA A 102 2.19 -5.08 16.24
C ALA A 102 2.37 -3.61 15.86
N GLU A 103 1.31 -2.90 15.49
CA GLU A 103 1.33 -1.49 15.06
C GLU A 103 2.34 -1.24 13.93
N VAL A 104 2.34 -2.10 12.92
CA VAL A 104 3.23 -2.01 11.77
C VAL A 104 2.56 -1.25 10.63
N PRO A 105 3.04 -0.06 10.27
CA PRO A 105 2.49 0.67 9.14
C PRO A 105 2.85 -0.01 7.81
N CYS A 106 1.84 -0.24 7.00
CA CYS A 106 1.99 -0.71 5.61
C CYS A 106 0.73 -0.39 4.81
N VAL A 107 0.82 -0.47 3.48
CA VAL A 107 -0.32 -0.28 2.59
C VAL A 107 -0.58 -1.56 1.80
N VAL A 108 -1.83 -2.00 1.79
CA VAL A 108 -2.29 -3.15 1.01
C VAL A 108 -3.29 -2.66 -0.04
N VAL A 109 -2.95 -2.79 -1.31
CA VAL A 109 -3.87 -2.48 -2.40
C VAL A 109 -4.53 -3.78 -2.85
N ASN A 110 -5.85 -3.85 -2.71
CA ASN A 110 -6.68 -4.94 -3.24
C ASN A 110 -7.45 -4.43 -4.46
N VAL A 111 -7.03 -4.85 -5.63
CA VAL A 111 -7.74 -4.60 -6.88
C VAL A 111 -8.78 -5.70 -7.02
N GLN A 112 -10.01 -5.43 -6.58
CA GLN A 112 -11.07 -6.41 -6.45
C GLN A 112 -11.47 -7.00 -7.80
N ARG A 113 -11.87 -8.27 -7.80
CA ARG A 113 -12.37 -9.01 -8.94
C ARG A 113 -13.49 -9.95 -8.54
N PHE A 114 -14.17 -10.51 -9.50
CA PHE A 114 -15.28 -11.45 -9.26
C PHE A 114 -14.79 -12.71 -8.53
N GLY A 115 -15.46 -13.04 -7.44
CA GLY A 115 -15.26 -14.22 -6.60
C GLY A 115 -16.51 -15.09 -6.55
N PRO A 116 -16.55 -16.12 -5.67
CA PRO A 116 -15.56 -16.51 -4.65
C PRO A 116 -14.36 -17.30 -5.19
N SER A 117 -13.36 -17.56 -4.31
CA SER A 117 -12.12 -18.30 -4.60
C SER A 117 -11.33 -17.64 -5.74
N THR A 118 -10.76 -18.41 -6.65
CA THR A 118 -10.07 -17.89 -7.84
C THR A 118 -10.96 -16.96 -8.67
N GLY A 119 -12.25 -17.25 -8.71
CA GLY A 119 -13.25 -16.43 -9.38
C GLY A 119 -12.99 -16.24 -10.86
N ILE A 120 -13.34 -15.06 -11.38
CA ILE A 120 -13.11 -14.67 -12.76
C ILE A 120 -12.19 -13.46 -12.78
N PRO A 121 -10.90 -13.63 -13.12
CA PRO A 121 -9.87 -12.58 -12.95
C PRO A 121 -10.12 -11.28 -13.71
N THR A 122 -10.89 -11.33 -14.79
CA THR A 122 -11.21 -10.19 -15.67
C THR A 122 -12.66 -9.73 -15.55
N ALA A 123 -13.41 -10.21 -14.55
CA ALA A 123 -14.75 -9.75 -14.29
C ALA A 123 -14.76 -8.81 -13.07
N PRO A 124 -15.36 -7.61 -13.18
CA PRO A 124 -15.40 -6.66 -12.09
C PRO A 124 -16.33 -7.12 -10.97
N ALA A 125 -15.95 -6.87 -9.74
CA ALA A 125 -16.79 -6.99 -8.57
C ALA A 125 -16.20 -6.16 -7.41
N GLN A 126 -17.02 -5.87 -6.40
CA GLN A 126 -16.66 -5.17 -5.19
C GLN A 126 -17.12 -5.97 -3.96
N GLY A 127 -16.76 -7.26 -3.94
CA GLY A 127 -17.20 -8.22 -2.92
C GLY A 127 -16.34 -8.29 -1.66
N ASP A 128 -15.18 -7.63 -1.63
CA ASP A 128 -14.17 -7.82 -0.59
C ASP A 128 -14.28 -6.80 0.57
N VAL A 129 -15.29 -5.93 0.55
CA VAL A 129 -15.46 -4.87 1.58
C VAL A 129 -15.63 -5.46 2.98
N MET A 130 -16.47 -6.49 3.11
CA MET A 130 -16.68 -7.15 4.41
C MET A 130 -15.43 -7.93 4.83
N GLN A 131 -14.70 -8.52 3.91
CA GLN A 131 -13.41 -9.17 4.19
C GLN A 131 -12.37 -8.15 4.66
N ALA A 132 -12.30 -6.99 4.04
CA ALA A 132 -11.41 -5.91 4.49
C ALA A 132 -11.74 -5.47 5.93
N ARG A 133 -13.02 -5.45 6.30
CA ARG A 133 -13.46 -5.05 7.64
C ARG A 133 -13.33 -6.15 8.69
N TRP A 134 -13.62 -7.40 8.34
CA TRP A 134 -13.78 -8.51 9.27
C TRP A 134 -12.96 -9.76 8.91
N GLY A 135 -12.02 -9.64 8.00
CA GLY A 135 -11.27 -10.80 7.49
C GLY A 135 -10.29 -11.43 8.47
N THR A 136 -9.81 -10.66 9.44
CA THR A 136 -8.99 -11.19 10.53
C THR A 136 -9.88 -11.57 11.73
N HIS A 137 -9.39 -12.40 12.63
CA HIS A 137 -10.05 -12.68 13.89
C HIS A 137 -9.76 -11.59 14.94
N GLY A 138 -10.54 -11.56 16.02
CA GLY A 138 -10.41 -10.59 17.10
C GLY A 138 -11.01 -9.21 16.77
N ASP A 139 -11.12 -8.37 17.80
CA ASP A 139 -11.63 -7.01 17.66
C ASP A 139 -10.52 -6.05 17.24
N HIS A 140 -10.73 -5.33 16.15
CA HIS A 140 -9.78 -4.33 15.64
C HIS A 140 -10.48 -3.27 14.80
N SER A 141 -9.81 -2.15 14.66
CA SER A 141 -10.17 -1.11 13.70
C SER A 141 -9.28 -1.22 12.46
N ILE A 142 -9.83 -0.90 11.31
CA ILE A 142 -9.10 -0.87 10.04
C ILE A 142 -9.43 0.41 9.28
N ILE A 143 -8.48 0.94 8.56
CA ILE A 143 -8.68 2.05 7.63
C ILE A 143 -8.72 1.46 6.22
N ALA A 144 -9.84 1.65 5.54
CA ALA A 144 -10.00 1.28 4.14
C ALA A 144 -10.39 2.52 3.32
N LEU A 145 -9.78 2.69 2.16
CA LEU A 145 -10.04 3.77 1.22
C LEU A 145 -10.49 3.17 -0.10
N CYS A 146 -11.56 3.74 -0.68
CA CYS A 146 -12.14 3.25 -1.94
C CYS A 146 -12.08 4.39 -2.97
N PRO A 147 -11.11 4.42 -3.88
CA PRO A 147 -11.08 5.39 -4.96
C PRO A 147 -12.24 5.16 -5.93
N ASP A 148 -12.89 6.23 -6.41
CA ASP A 148 -13.96 6.18 -7.40
C ASP A 148 -13.52 6.61 -8.81
N SER A 149 -12.27 7.04 -8.94
CA SER A 149 -11.69 7.53 -10.19
C SER A 149 -10.19 7.24 -10.26
N VAL A 150 -9.63 7.34 -11.46
CA VAL A 150 -8.18 7.20 -11.66
C VAL A 150 -7.41 8.32 -10.93
N GLN A 151 -7.98 9.53 -10.87
CA GLN A 151 -7.41 10.62 -10.09
C GLN A 151 -7.34 10.27 -8.61
N GLU A 152 -8.40 9.68 -8.06
CA GLU A 152 -8.43 9.25 -6.66
C GLU A 152 -7.49 8.08 -6.38
N CYS A 153 -7.24 7.18 -7.34
CA CYS A 153 -6.22 6.14 -7.16
C CYS A 153 -4.87 6.75 -6.79
N TYR A 154 -4.47 7.86 -7.41
CA TYR A 154 -3.26 8.58 -7.04
C TYR A 154 -3.35 9.22 -5.66
N ILE A 155 -4.38 10.04 -5.43
CA ILE A 155 -4.52 10.86 -4.22
C ILE A 155 -4.70 9.98 -2.97
N LEU A 156 -5.60 8.99 -3.05
CA LEU A 156 -5.88 8.11 -1.92
C LEU A 156 -4.73 7.16 -1.62
N THR A 157 -3.88 6.82 -2.58
CA THR A 157 -2.65 6.08 -2.29
C THR A 157 -1.68 6.91 -1.46
N VAL A 158 -1.49 8.19 -1.77
CA VAL A 158 -0.68 9.09 -0.92
C VAL A 158 -1.30 9.22 0.47
N LYS A 159 -2.62 9.39 0.54
CA LYS A 159 -3.36 9.47 1.81
C LYS A 159 -3.24 8.17 2.63
N ALA A 160 -3.27 7.00 1.98
CA ALA A 160 -3.12 5.70 2.64
C ALA A 160 -1.77 5.60 3.37
N PHE A 161 -0.68 5.96 2.71
CA PHE A 161 0.64 6.02 3.35
C PHE A 161 0.67 7.00 4.52
N ASN A 162 0.09 8.17 4.36
CA ASN A 162 0.04 9.18 5.43
C ASN A 162 -0.75 8.69 6.64
N LEU A 163 -1.90 8.04 6.43
CA LEU A 163 -2.71 7.48 7.51
C LEU A 163 -1.99 6.31 8.18
N SER A 164 -1.37 5.44 7.39
CA SER A 164 -0.61 4.31 7.90
C SER A 164 0.55 4.75 8.79
N GLU A 165 1.34 5.71 8.34
CA GLU A 165 2.46 6.28 9.10
C GLU A 165 1.98 7.04 10.35
N LYS A 166 0.88 7.82 10.23
CA LYS A 166 0.35 8.62 11.34
C LYS A 166 -0.20 7.75 12.46
N PHE A 167 -0.95 6.70 12.13
CA PHE A 167 -1.64 5.86 13.10
C PHE A 167 -0.94 4.54 13.39
N ARG A 168 0.20 4.28 12.76
CA ARG A 168 0.97 3.03 12.91
C ARG A 168 0.11 1.79 12.72
N THR A 169 -0.65 1.77 11.63
CA THR A 169 -1.58 0.69 11.31
C THR A 169 -1.57 0.40 9.82
N PRO A 170 -1.87 -0.81 9.39
CA PRO A 170 -2.07 -1.07 7.98
C PRO A 170 -3.27 -0.28 7.43
N VAL A 171 -3.16 0.15 6.19
CA VAL A 171 -4.26 0.79 5.44
C VAL A 171 -4.53 -0.01 4.18
N ILE A 172 -5.80 -0.30 3.93
CA ILE A 172 -6.25 -1.02 2.75
C ILE A 172 -6.77 -0.02 1.72
N ILE A 173 -6.38 -0.18 0.46
CA ILE A 173 -7.01 0.48 -0.68
C ILE A 173 -7.84 -0.59 -1.40
N LEU A 174 -9.14 -0.37 -1.46
CA LEU A 174 -10.09 -1.20 -2.19
C LEU A 174 -10.43 -0.50 -3.51
N THR A 175 -9.73 -0.83 -4.55
CA THR A 175 -10.11 -0.51 -5.92
C THR A 175 -10.72 -1.75 -6.57
N ASP A 176 -11.03 -1.71 -7.85
CA ASP A 176 -11.54 -2.85 -8.58
C ASP A 176 -10.94 -2.91 -10.00
N GLU A 177 -11.30 -3.93 -10.73
CA GLU A 177 -10.80 -4.17 -12.09
C GLU A 177 -11.19 -3.03 -13.05
N VAL A 178 -12.38 -2.44 -12.90
CA VAL A 178 -12.83 -1.35 -13.76
C VAL A 178 -11.96 -0.11 -13.54
N ILE A 179 -11.87 0.37 -12.29
CA ILE A 179 -11.08 1.55 -11.95
C ILE A 179 -9.59 1.30 -12.21
N GLY A 180 -9.10 0.10 -11.90
CA GLY A 180 -7.71 -0.27 -12.11
C GLY A 180 -7.25 -0.16 -13.57
N HIS A 181 -8.14 -0.44 -14.52
CA HIS A 181 -7.84 -0.41 -15.97
C HIS A 181 -8.47 0.73 -16.74
N LEU A 182 -9.40 1.47 -16.13
CA LEU A 182 -9.96 2.70 -16.72
C LEU A 182 -8.85 3.73 -16.94
N ARG A 183 -8.84 4.35 -18.11
CA ARG A 183 -7.90 5.41 -18.43
C ARG A 183 -8.56 6.78 -18.33
N GLU A 184 -7.97 7.63 -17.53
CA GLU A 184 -8.42 9.01 -17.36
C GLU A 184 -7.23 9.99 -17.37
N ARG A 185 -7.58 11.25 -17.50
CA ARG A 185 -6.64 12.36 -17.34
C ARG A 185 -6.39 12.60 -15.86
N VAL A 186 -5.16 12.34 -15.39
CA VAL A 186 -4.72 12.60 -14.03
C VAL A 186 -3.95 13.91 -13.96
N CYS A 187 -4.36 14.79 -13.06
CA CYS A 187 -3.64 16.01 -12.72
C CYS A 187 -2.70 15.73 -11.55
N LEU A 188 -1.41 15.72 -11.82
CA LEU A 188 -0.42 15.57 -10.74
C LEU A 188 -0.40 16.85 -9.90
N PRO A 189 -0.37 16.74 -8.56
CA PRO A 189 -0.27 17.89 -7.69
C PRO A 189 1.07 18.61 -7.88
N GLN A 190 1.08 19.90 -7.61
CA GLN A 190 2.33 20.64 -7.55
C GLN A 190 3.16 20.17 -6.33
N PRO A 191 4.49 20.35 -6.36
CA PRO A 191 5.33 20.06 -5.21
C PRO A 191 4.82 20.79 -3.95
N GLY A 192 4.52 20.03 -2.89
CA GLY A 192 4.01 20.55 -1.62
C GLY A 192 2.47 20.61 -1.48
N GLU A 193 1.70 20.40 -2.54
CA GLU A 193 0.23 20.36 -2.43
C GLU A 193 -0.29 19.13 -1.68
N LEU A 194 0.38 17.99 -1.84
CA LEU A 194 0.08 16.79 -1.06
C LEU A 194 1.18 16.56 -0.03
N PRO A 195 0.89 16.71 1.28
CA PRO A 195 1.89 16.48 2.31
C PRO A 195 2.25 14.99 2.37
N VAL A 196 3.52 14.71 2.69
CA VAL A 196 4.01 13.37 3.00
C VAL A 196 4.34 13.32 4.49
N ILE A 197 3.54 12.56 5.24
CA ILE A 197 3.65 12.44 6.69
C ILE A 197 4.52 11.22 7.01
N ASN A 198 5.53 11.39 7.83
CA ASN A 198 6.36 10.30 8.35
C ASN A 198 5.92 9.94 9.77
N ARG A 199 6.05 8.66 10.13
CA ARG A 199 5.87 8.23 11.52
C ARG A 199 6.85 8.95 12.45
N LYS A 200 6.49 9.05 13.70
CA LYS A 200 7.41 9.53 14.74
C LYS A 200 8.64 8.63 14.80
N LYS A 201 9.79 9.23 14.99
CA LYS A 201 11.05 8.51 15.18
C LYS A 201 11.65 8.92 16.50
N PRO A 202 12.33 8.00 17.22
CA PRO A 202 13.03 8.35 18.45
C PRO A 202 14.11 9.40 18.14
N PRO A 203 14.38 10.33 19.07
CA PRO A 203 15.51 11.23 18.96
C PRO A 203 16.82 10.45 18.83
N ALA A 204 17.77 11.00 18.07
CA ALA A 204 19.08 10.39 17.92
C ALA A 204 19.76 10.23 19.29
N GLY A 205 20.32 9.04 19.56
CA GLY A 205 21.03 8.73 20.80
C GLY A 205 20.17 8.34 22.00
N ILE A 206 18.85 8.20 21.84
CA ILE A 206 18.00 7.71 22.92
C ILE A 206 18.33 6.22 23.20
N LYS A 207 18.60 5.90 24.47
CA LYS A 207 18.93 4.52 24.89
C LYS A 207 17.72 3.73 25.37
N ASP A 208 16.70 4.41 25.90
CA ASP A 208 15.50 3.80 26.48
C ASP A 208 14.25 4.13 25.64
N TYR A 209 14.31 3.78 24.35
CA TYR A 209 13.16 3.94 23.46
C TYR A 209 12.10 2.87 23.76
N LYS A 210 10.89 3.32 24.01
CA LYS A 210 9.73 2.47 24.26
C LYS A 210 8.76 2.57 23.09
N PRO A 211 8.79 1.62 22.13
CA PRO A 211 8.09 1.73 20.84
C PRO A 211 6.56 1.76 20.96
N TYR A 212 6.01 1.33 22.08
CA TYR A 212 4.56 1.28 22.33
C TYR A 212 4.08 2.25 23.42
N GLN A 213 4.95 3.15 23.88
CA GLN A 213 4.51 4.14 24.84
C GLN A 213 3.76 5.26 24.09
N PRO A 214 2.45 5.46 24.39
CA PRO A 214 1.66 6.46 23.69
C PRO A 214 2.17 7.86 23.99
N GLY A 215 2.15 8.72 22.97
CA GLY A 215 2.35 10.16 23.10
C GLY A 215 1.09 10.86 23.62
N GLU A 216 1.11 12.19 23.65
CA GLU A 216 -0.04 13.00 24.06
C GLU A 216 -1.27 12.80 23.14
N ASP A 217 -1.05 12.46 21.90
CA ASP A 217 -2.09 12.16 20.89
C ASP A 217 -2.55 10.69 20.90
N GLY A 218 -2.09 9.89 21.88
CA GLY A 218 -2.42 8.47 22.01
C GLY A 218 -1.70 7.56 21.01
N VAL A 219 -0.83 8.08 20.16
CA VAL A 219 -0.03 7.32 19.20
C VAL A 219 1.42 7.23 19.67
N PRO A 220 2.03 6.02 19.73
CA PRO A 220 3.43 5.84 20.09
C PRO A 220 4.43 6.50 19.16
#